data_86d84ef0a30adca0fd201b9f448253fe
#
_entry.id   86d84ef0a30adca0fd201b9f448253fe
#
_cell.length_a   1.000
_cell.length_b   1.000
_cell.length_c   1.000
_cell.angle_alpha   90.00
_cell.angle_beta   90.00
_cell.angle_gamma   90.00
#
_symmetry.space_group_name_H-M   'P 1'
#
loop_
_entity.id
_entity.type
_entity.pdbx_description
1 polymer ?
#
loop_
_entity_poly.entity_id
_entity_poly.type
_entity_poly.pdbx_seq_one_letter_code
_entity_poly.pdbx_strand_id
1 'polypeptide(L)'
;MNEWGVICKEDTDEKIGMGDRRCKPVIAVVDPTYMTTVPAKYTAFQGFDALFHNTELMMSTSLNVMSEAIALSAIENIYKYLPKAVANGNDLEAREHVAYASTMAGITMQLTSTTAQHSMEHAMSAYHRNLQHGAGLIIISKEFAQFYVDKHACDERFIKMARVMGYPQSNNPQDFVTALVELQKACGVADLKMSDYGFEKSECMTLAKAARNLQGGLYAANPCETSDEDIAGIFERSFR
;
A
#
# COMPACT_ATOMS: atom_id res chain seq x y z
N MET A 1 -7.99 -4.21 11.91
CA MET A 1 -8.82 -3.69 12.99
C MET A 1 -7.95 -3.26 14.13
N ASN A 2 -7.70 -1.96 14.18
CA ASN A 2 -6.77 -1.34 15.09
C ASN A 2 -7.32 0.04 15.52
N GLU A 3 -6.53 0.82 16.24
CA GLU A 3 -6.85 2.16 16.72
C GLU A 3 -6.50 3.29 15.77
N TRP A 4 -5.93 2.97 14.61
CA TRP A 4 -5.46 3.98 13.67
C TRP A 4 -6.57 4.45 12.74
N GLY A 5 -6.54 5.72 12.42
CA GLY A 5 -7.41 6.36 11.45
C GLY A 5 -6.71 7.54 10.79
N VAL A 6 -7.31 8.06 9.74
CA VAL A 6 -6.77 9.20 8.98
C VAL A 6 -7.85 10.26 8.86
N ILE A 7 -7.50 11.52 9.11
CA ILE A 7 -8.39 12.68 9.01
C ILE A 7 -7.83 13.66 7.99
N CYS A 8 -8.69 14.09 7.07
CA CYS A 8 -8.37 15.18 6.15
C CYS A 8 -8.76 16.52 6.77
N LYS A 9 -7.82 17.46 6.84
CA LYS A 9 -8.04 18.86 7.18
C LYS A 9 -8.11 19.67 5.88
N GLU A 10 -9.32 20.01 5.50
CA GLU A 10 -9.58 20.58 4.18
C GLU A 10 -9.11 22.04 4.03
N ASP A 11 -8.94 22.76 5.14
CA ASP A 11 -8.49 24.14 5.21
C ASP A 11 -6.95 24.29 5.11
N THR A 12 -6.21 23.21 5.34
CA THR A 12 -4.74 23.22 5.35
C THR A 12 -4.09 22.21 4.40
N ASP A 13 -4.88 21.53 3.55
CA ASP A 13 -4.44 20.45 2.64
C ASP A 13 -3.56 19.40 3.36
N GLU A 14 -4.02 19.00 4.55
CA GLU A 14 -3.35 17.98 5.36
C GLU A 14 -4.19 16.72 5.45
N LYS A 15 -3.54 15.55 5.35
CA LYS A 15 -4.12 14.23 5.62
C LYS A 15 -3.29 13.56 6.70
N ILE A 16 -3.82 13.58 7.93
CA ILE A 16 -3.07 13.27 9.14
C ILE A 16 -3.50 11.90 9.68
N GLY A 17 -2.52 11.00 9.86
CA GLY A 17 -2.69 9.76 10.59
C GLY A 17 -2.81 10.04 12.09
N MET A 18 -3.79 9.43 12.74
CA MET A 18 -3.99 9.50 14.17
C MET A 18 -4.30 8.13 14.76
N GLY A 19 -3.94 7.92 16.01
CA GLY A 19 -4.27 6.69 16.73
C GLY A 19 -4.47 6.96 18.21
N ASP A 20 -5.51 6.35 18.78
CA ASP A 20 -5.79 6.39 20.22
C ASP A 20 -6.39 5.05 20.64
N ARG A 21 -5.90 4.47 21.73
CA ARG A 21 -6.40 3.19 22.26
C ARG A 21 -7.91 3.17 22.50
N ARG A 22 -8.53 4.32 22.78
CA ARG A 22 -9.97 4.48 22.95
C ARG A 22 -10.75 4.29 21.64
N CYS A 23 -10.11 4.47 20.50
CA CYS A 23 -10.69 4.25 19.17
C CYS A 23 -10.64 2.78 18.72
N LYS A 24 -9.95 1.92 19.48
CA LYS A 24 -9.86 0.50 19.14
C LYS A 24 -11.23 -0.18 19.33
N PRO A 25 -11.78 -0.86 18.31
CA PRO A 25 -13.05 -1.55 18.45
C PRO A 25 -12.94 -2.69 19.46
N VAL A 26 -13.95 -2.80 20.33
CA VAL A 26 -14.06 -3.91 21.30
C VAL A 26 -14.44 -5.21 20.58
N ILE A 27 -15.29 -5.10 19.57
CA ILE A 27 -15.70 -6.20 18.69
C ILE A 27 -15.64 -5.68 17.25
N ALA A 28 -15.12 -6.49 16.37
CA ALA A 28 -15.11 -6.20 14.93
C ALA A 28 -15.63 -7.42 14.17
N VAL A 29 -16.70 -7.24 13.41
CA VAL A 29 -17.31 -8.27 12.57
C VAL A 29 -16.84 -8.06 11.14
N VAL A 30 -16.25 -9.10 10.54
CA VAL A 30 -15.83 -9.11 9.15
C VAL A 30 -16.70 -10.11 8.40
N ASP A 31 -17.68 -9.59 7.68
CA ASP A 31 -18.61 -10.39 6.91
C ASP A 31 -18.49 -10.02 5.42
N PRO A 32 -17.95 -10.92 4.57
CA PRO A 32 -17.72 -10.65 3.16
C PRO A 32 -19.02 -10.43 2.36
N THR A 33 -20.17 -10.83 2.88
CA THR A 33 -21.46 -10.63 2.19
C THR A 33 -21.81 -9.14 2.03
N TYR A 34 -21.39 -8.29 2.98
CA TYR A 34 -21.56 -6.83 2.88
C TYR A 34 -20.64 -6.16 1.85
N MET A 35 -19.68 -6.89 1.30
CA MET A 35 -18.71 -6.37 0.33
C MET A 35 -19.12 -6.64 -1.12
N THR A 36 -20.18 -7.41 -1.36
CA THR A 36 -20.63 -7.82 -2.71
C THR A 36 -21.11 -6.65 -3.57
N THR A 37 -21.55 -5.56 -2.95
CA THR A 37 -22.00 -4.34 -3.64
C THR A 37 -20.89 -3.37 -3.98
N VAL A 38 -19.64 -3.61 -3.51
CA VAL A 38 -18.50 -2.75 -3.81
C VAL A 38 -18.13 -2.89 -5.29
N PRO A 39 -18.14 -1.79 -6.07
CA PRO A 39 -17.77 -1.83 -7.49
C PRO A 39 -16.34 -2.34 -7.72
N ALA A 40 -16.10 -2.97 -8.89
CA ALA A 40 -14.81 -3.56 -9.24
C ALA A 40 -13.62 -2.59 -9.07
N LYS A 41 -13.78 -1.33 -9.49
CA LYS A 41 -12.76 -0.28 -9.32
C LYS A 41 -12.35 -0.09 -7.86
N TYR A 42 -13.33 0.03 -6.96
CA TYR A 42 -13.06 0.22 -5.53
C TYR A 42 -12.61 -1.08 -4.86
N THR A 43 -13.06 -2.24 -5.34
CA THR A 43 -12.52 -3.54 -4.91
C THR A 43 -11.01 -3.62 -5.18
N ALA A 44 -10.58 -3.21 -6.39
CA ALA A 44 -9.16 -3.14 -6.71
C ALA A 44 -8.42 -2.17 -5.79
N PHE A 45 -8.90 -0.93 -5.62
CA PHE A 45 -8.23 0.08 -4.81
C PHE A 45 -8.07 -0.35 -3.35
N GLN A 46 -9.13 -0.90 -2.74
CA GLN A 46 -9.10 -1.39 -1.36
C GLN A 46 -8.21 -2.62 -1.20
N GLY A 47 -8.22 -3.52 -2.18
CA GLY A 47 -7.36 -4.71 -2.17
C GLY A 47 -5.87 -4.35 -2.30
N PHE A 48 -5.53 -3.39 -3.14
CA PHE A 48 -4.16 -2.88 -3.25
C PHE A 48 -3.73 -2.11 -2.00
N ASP A 49 -4.62 -1.34 -1.36
CA ASP A 49 -4.34 -0.71 -0.08
C ASP A 49 -3.97 -1.76 0.98
N ALA A 50 -4.76 -2.83 1.10
CA ALA A 50 -4.45 -3.95 1.98
C ALA A 50 -3.12 -4.65 1.60
N LEU A 51 -2.79 -4.76 0.31
CA LEU A 51 -1.50 -5.26 -0.16
C LEU A 51 -0.36 -4.37 0.32
N PHE A 52 -0.46 -3.06 0.10
CA PHE A 52 0.61 -2.13 0.43
C PHE A 52 0.82 -2.00 1.94
N HIS A 53 -0.22 -2.06 2.75
CA HIS A 53 -0.05 -2.22 4.19
C HIS A 53 0.88 -3.39 4.50
N ASN A 54 0.60 -4.59 3.98
CA ASN A 54 1.41 -5.78 4.27
C ASN A 54 2.81 -5.72 3.67
N THR A 55 2.99 -5.18 2.44
CA THR A 55 4.32 -5.07 1.82
C THR A 55 5.20 -4.04 2.52
N GLU A 56 4.64 -2.91 2.96
CA GLU A 56 5.38 -1.94 3.76
C GLU A 56 5.76 -2.50 5.14
N LEU A 57 4.87 -3.26 5.80
CA LEU A 57 5.18 -3.94 7.04
C LEU A 57 6.33 -4.95 6.86
N MET A 58 6.39 -5.64 5.71
CA MET A 58 7.52 -6.50 5.33
C MET A 58 8.82 -5.72 5.15
N MET A 59 8.76 -4.48 4.65
CA MET A 59 9.93 -3.62 4.43
C MET A 59 10.40 -2.93 5.72
N SER A 60 9.53 -2.81 6.73
CA SER A 60 9.80 -2.07 7.96
C SER A 60 11.01 -2.57 8.73
N THR A 61 11.80 -1.64 9.29
CA THR A 61 12.92 -1.95 10.19
C THR A 61 12.48 -2.63 11.49
N SER A 62 11.19 -2.51 11.86
CA SER A 62 10.59 -3.17 13.04
C SER A 62 9.97 -4.54 12.74
N LEU A 63 10.17 -5.10 11.53
CA LEU A 63 9.69 -6.44 11.17
C LEU A 63 10.17 -7.48 12.16
N ASN A 64 9.27 -8.38 12.57
CA ASN A 64 9.57 -9.51 13.43
C ASN A 64 8.95 -10.80 12.88
N VAL A 65 9.33 -11.95 13.45
CA VAL A 65 8.90 -13.28 12.96
C VAL A 65 7.38 -13.42 12.86
N MET A 66 6.63 -12.88 13.84
CA MET A 66 5.17 -12.95 13.84
C MET A 66 4.57 -12.07 12.75
N SER A 67 4.99 -10.81 12.66
CA SER A 67 4.50 -9.87 11.64
C SER A 67 4.86 -10.32 10.22
N GLU A 68 6.05 -10.91 10.02
CA GLU A 68 6.46 -11.49 8.74
C GLU A 68 5.50 -12.62 8.31
N ALA A 69 5.21 -13.57 9.19
CA ALA A 69 4.34 -14.70 8.87
C ALA A 69 2.92 -14.25 8.50
N ILE A 70 2.37 -13.29 9.24
CA ILE A 70 1.02 -12.75 8.99
C ILE A 70 1.00 -11.97 7.67
N ALA A 71 1.98 -11.11 7.44
CA ALA A 71 2.05 -10.28 6.23
C ALA A 71 2.20 -11.14 4.97
N LEU A 72 3.06 -12.15 4.96
CA LEU A 72 3.23 -13.06 3.82
C LEU A 72 1.93 -13.82 3.50
N SER A 73 1.21 -14.30 4.53
CA SER A 73 -0.09 -14.94 4.33
C SER A 73 -1.10 -13.97 3.69
N ALA A 74 -1.15 -12.73 4.15
CA ALA A 74 -2.05 -11.71 3.60
C ALA A 74 -1.71 -11.36 2.14
N ILE A 75 -0.41 -11.18 1.83
CA ILE A 75 0.07 -10.90 0.47
C ILE A 75 -0.32 -12.04 -0.49
N GLU A 76 -0.12 -13.31 -0.08
CA GLU A 76 -0.50 -14.47 -0.88
C GLU A 76 -2.00 -14.48 -1.19
N ASN A 77 -2.85 -14.20 -0.19
CA ASN A 77 -4.30 -14.17 -0.36
C ASN A 77 -4.74 -13.06 -1.32
N ILE A 78 -4.16 -11.85 -1.21
CA ILE A 78 -4.46 -10.78 -2.15
C ILE A 78 -4.05 -11.15 -3.56
N TYR A 79 -2.84 -11.67 -3.75
CA TYR A 79 -2.34 -12.04 -5.07
C TYR A 79 -3.26 -13.06 -5.77
N LYS A 80 -3.73 -14.07 -5.03
CA LYS A 80 -4.58 -15.15 -5.57
C LYS A 80 -6.03 -14.73 -5.81
N TYR A 81 -6.58 -13.90 -4.94
CA TYR A 81 -8.02 -13.69 -4.88
C TYR A 81 -8.49 -12.29 -5.28
N LEU A 82 -7.63 -11.26 -5.21
CA LEU A 82 -8.03 -9.92 -5.63
C LEU A 82 -8.49 -9.85 -7.09
N PRO A 83 -7.78 -10.45 -8.07
CA PRO A 83 -8.25 -10.45 -9.45
C PRO A 83 -9.62 -11.11 -9.62
N LYS A 84 -9.90 -12.18 -8.85
CA LYS A 84 -11.21 -12.86 -8.87
C LYS A 84 -12.31 -11.97 -8.30
N ALA A 85 -12.06 -11.32 -7.15
CA ALA A 85 -13.02 -10.42 -6.53
C ALA A 85 -13.31 -9.18 -7.40
N VAL A 86 -12.31 -8.70 -8.16
CA VAL A 86 -12.46 -7.60 -9.13
C VAL A 86 -13.29 -8.06 -10.34
N ALA A 87 -13.01 -9.25 -10.86
CA ALA A 87 -13.72 -9.79 -12.01
C ALA A 87 -15.18 -10.17 -11.69
N ASN A 88 -15.44 -10.67 -10.49
CA ASN A 88 -16.77 -11.04 -10.01
C ASN A 88 -16.96 -10.62 -8.54
N GLY A 89 -17.63 -9.48 -8.34
CA GLY A 89 -17.92 -8.94 -7.01
C GLY A 89 -18.80 -9.84 -6.12
N ASN A 90 -19.50 -10.83 -6.69
CA ASN A 90 -20.34 -11.79 -5.97
C ASN A 90 -19.60 -13.08 -5.60
N ASP A 91 -18.32 -13.21 -5.96
CA ASP A 91 -17.49 -14.34 -5.52
C ASP A 91 -17.17 -14.19 -4.03
N LEU A 92 -17.97 -14.85 -3.19
CA LEU A 92 -17.85 -14.76 -1.74
C LEU A 92 -16.52 -15.34 -1.23
N GLU A 93 -16.00 -16.40 -1.85
CA GLU A 93 -14.69 -16.95 -1.49
C GLU A 93 -13.59 -15.90 -1.72
N ALA A 94 -13.59 -15.27 -2.89
CA ALA A 94 -12.63 -14.23 -3.20
C ALA A 94 -12.77 -13.01 -2.26
N ARG A 95 -14.00 -12.60 -1.95
CA ARG A 95 -14.26 -11.52 -0.98
C ARG A 95 -13.76 -11.85 0.42
N GLU A 96 -13.98 -13.09 0.89
CA GLU A 96 -13.51 -13.56 2.20
C GLU A 96 -11.98 -13.48 2.30
N HIS A 97 -11.27 -13.96 1.29
CA HIS A 97 -9.80 -13.93 1.27
C HIS A 97 -9.23 -12.50 1.23
N VAL A 98 -9.86 -11.59 0.47
CA VAL A 98 -9.45 -10.17 0.46
C VAL A 98 -9.77 -9.51 1.80
N ALA A 99 -10.93 -9.78 2.40
CA ALA A 99 -11.31 -9.27 3.71
C ALA A 99 -10.39 -9.81 4.83
N TYR A 100 -10.02 -11.10 4.76
CA TYR A 100 -9.00 -11.70 5.62
C TYR A 100 -7.69 -10.93 5.53
N ALA A 101 -7.17 -10.72 4.34
CA ALA A 101 -5.89 -10.05 4.15
C ALA A 101 -5.89 -8.59 4.66
N SER A 102 -6.98 -7.86 4.45
CA SER A 102 -7.18 -6.52 5.02
C SER A 102 -7.22 -6.55 6.56
N THR A 103 -7.87 -7.56 7.13
CA THR A 103 -7.92 -7.76 8.59
C THR A 103 -6.53 -8.05 9.14
N MET A 104 -5.77 -8.92 8.47
CA MET A 104 -4.40 -9.24 8.87
C MET A 104 -3.48 -8.02 8.80
N ALA A 105 -3.61 -7.16 7.78
CA ALA A 105 -2.91 -5.88 7.73
C ALA A 105 -3.14 -5.04 8.99
N GLY A 106 -4.41 -4.90 9.40
CA GLY A 106 -4.77 -4.16 10.61
C GLY A 106 -4.19 -4.77 11.91
N ILE A 107 -4.07 -6.10 12.00
CA ILE A 107 -3.44 -6.79 13.12
C ILE A 107 -1.92 -6.60 13.09
N THR A 108 -1.30 -6.76 11.90
CA THR A 108 0.15 -6.65 11.73
C THR A 108 0.65 -5.23 12.04
N MET A 109 -0.14 -4.19 11.73
CA MET A 109 0.16 -2.80 12.11
C MET A 109 0.24 -2.55 13.63
N GLN A 110 -0.22 -3.48 14.46
CA GLN A 110 -0.02 -3.42 15.92
C GLN A 110 1.36 -3.97 16.33
N LEU A 111 2.03 -4.70 15.44
CA LEU A 111 3.29 -5.41 15.70
C LEU A 111 4.49 -4.72 15.03
N THR A 112 4.23 -3.91 14.01
CA THR A 112 5.25 -3.20 13.21
C THR A 112 4.61 -1.95 12.58
N SER A 113 5.37 -1.19 11.80
CA SER A 113 4.92 0.09 11.21
C SER A 113 4.94 0.01 9.67
N THR A 114 4.02 0.71 9.02
CA THR A 114 4.15 1.07 7.60
C THR A 114 5.35 2.00 7.38
N THR A 115 5.70 2.23 6.13
CA THR A 115 6.86 3.02 5.70
C THR A 115 6.42 4.27 4.93
N ALA A 116 7.28 4.83 4.11
CA ALA A 116 7.04 6.10 3.43
C ALA A 116 5.95 6.07 2.35
N GLN A 117 5.56 4.90 1.79
CA GLN A 117 4.60 4.85 0.69
C GLN A 117 3.25 5.46 1.07
N HIS A 118 2.72 5.09 2.25
CA HIS A 118 1.47 5.68 2.74
C HIS A 118 1.60 7.17 3.02
N SER A 119 2.73 7.62 3.58
CA SER A 119 2.99 9.03 3.78
C SER A 119 3.02 9.82 2.47
N MET A 120 3.63 9.25 1.42
CA MET A 120 3.66 9.84 0.08
C MET A 120 2.25 9.98 -0.50
N GLU A 121 1.43 8.93 -0.39
CA GLU A 121 0.05 8.97 -0.87
C GLU A 121 -0.79 9.97 -0.08
N HIS A 122 -0.61 10.08 1.22
CA HIS A 122 -1.34 11.06 2.04
C HIS A 122 -1.06 12.49 1.57
N ALA A 123 0.16 12.83 1.19
CA ALA A 123 0.48 14.10 0.57
C ALA A 123 -0.24 14.27 -0.78
N MET A 124 -0.21 13.23 -1.65
CA MET A 124 -0.90 13.28 -2.94
C MET A 124 -2.39 13.59 -2.79
N SER A 125 -3.11 12.82 -1.97
CA SER A 125 -4.56 12.98 -1.82
C SER A 125 -4.97 14.17 -0.93
N ALA A 126 -4.05 14.74 -0.16
CA ALA A 126 -4.27 16.00 0.53
C ALA A 126 -4.31 17.18 -0.45
N TYR A 127 -3.38 17.23 -1.40
CA TYR A 127 -3.29 18.27 -2.41
C TYR A 127 -4.29 18.07 -3.56
N HIS A 128 -4.59 16.81 -3.93
CA HIS A 128 -5.51 16.44 -5.01
C HIS A 128 -6.64 15.56 -4.48
N ARG A 129 -7.69 16.19 -3.95
CA ARG A 129 -8.81 15.55 -3.22
C ARG A 129 -9.67 14.62 -4.06
N ASN A 130 -9.59 14.69 -5.38
CA ASN A 130 -10.23 13.76 -6.31
C ASN A 130 -9.48 12.42 -6.43
N LEU A 131 -8.25 12.31 -5.89
CA LEU A 131 -7.48 11.09 -5.86
C LEU A 131 -7.99 10.18 -4.74
N GLN A 132 -8.44 8.98 -5.11
CA GLN A 132 -8.76 7.93 -4.14
C GLN A 132 -7.47 7.34 -3.57
N HIS A 133 -7.46 7.07 -2.27
CA HIS A 133 -6.28 6.59 -1.53
C HIS A 133 -5.59 5.39 -2.19
N GLY A 134 -6.34 4.30 -2.46
CA GLY A 134 -5.77 3.13 -3.12
C GLY A 134 -5.24 3.39 -4.53
N ALA A 135 -5.84 4.35 -5.27
CA ALA A 135 -5.32 4.75 -6.59
C ALA A 135 -3.96 5.44 -6.47
N GLY A 136 -3.80 6.35 -5.52
CA GLY A 136 -2.53 7.02 -5.25
C GLY A 136 -1.42 6.03 -4.90
N LEU A 137 -1.70 5.09 -3.99
CA LEU A 137 -0.77 4.02 -3.64
C LEU A 137 -0.36 3.18 -4.86
N ILE A 138 -1.31 2.79 -5.72
CA ILE A 138 -1.04 2.02 -6.95
C ILE A 138 -0.11 2.80 -7.89
N ILE A 139 -0.39 4.08 -8.12
CA ILE A 139 0.38 4.93 -9.03
C ILE A 139 1.86 4.96 -8.68
N ILE A 140 2.19 5.13 -7.41
CA ILE A 140 3.59 5.26 -6.96
C ILE A 140 4.27 3.92 -6.67
N SER A 141 3.51 2.83 -6.50
CA SER A 141 3.99 1.58 -5.91
C SER A 141 5.14 0.92 -6.66
N LYS A 142 5.09 0.90 -8.00
CA LYS A 142 6.14 0.31 -8.83
C LYS A 142 7.48 1.01 -8.62
N GLU A 143 7.50 2.32 -8.73
CA GLU A 143 8.73 3.12 -8.61
C GLU A 143 9.22 3.18 -7.15
N PHE A 144 8.30 3.12 -6.18
CA PHE A 144 8.63 2.98 -4.77
C PHE A 144 9.34 1.65 -4.48
N ALA A 145 8.79 0.53 -4.94
CA ALA A 145 9.42 -0.77 -4.77
C ALA A 145 10.76 -0.85 -5.52
N GLN A 146 10.81 -0.36 -6.78
CA GLN A 146 12.02 -0.34 -7.58
C GLN A 146 13.15 0.43 -6.91
N PHE A 147 12.84 1.58 -6.28
CA PHE A 147 13.83 2.37 -5.54
C PHE A 147 14.57 1.54 -4.47
N TYR A 148 13.82 0.75 -3.67
CA TYR A 148 14.45 -0.08 -2.62
C TYR A 148 15.13 -1.32 -3.17
N VAL A 149 14.66 -1.87 -4.29
CA VAL A 149 15.36 -2.94 -5.03
C VAL A 149 16.70 -2.43 -5.55
N ASP A 150 16.73 -1.25 -6.17
CA ASP A 150 17.96 -0.64 -6.71
C ASP A 150 18.98 -0.29 -5.60
N LYS A 151 18.48 0.03 -4.41
CA LYS A 151 19.30 0.29 -3.21
C LYS A 151 19.76 -0.99 -2.48
N HIS A 152 19.28 -2.17 -2.88
CA HIS A 152 19.52 -3.43 -2.16
C HIS A 152 19.18 -3.36 -0.66
N ALA A 153 18.14 -2.59 -0.31
CA ALA A 153 17.85 -2.23 1.06
C ALA A 153 17.21 -3.36 1.88
N CYS A 154 16.48 -4.28 1.22
CA CYS A 154 15.81 -5.42 1.86
C CYS A 154 15.52 -6.56 0.88
N ASP A 155 16.49 -6.97 0.08
CA ASP A 155 16.38 -7.95 -1.01
C ASP A 155 15.72 -9.26 -0.58
N GLU A 156 16.13 -9.84 0.54
CA GLU A 156 15.53 -11.09 1.04
C GLU A 156 14.04 -10.98 1.30
N ARG A 157 13.57 -9.81 1.73
CA ARG A 157 12.15 -9.57 2.00
C ARG A 157 11.36 -9.45 0.70
N PHE A 158 11.91 -8.77 -0.32
CA PHE A 158 11.33 -8.73 -1.66
C PHE A 158 11.27 -10.12 -2.29
N ILE A 159 12.32 -10.93 -2.15
CA ILE A 159 12.34 -12.32 -2.62
C ILE A 159 11.25 -13.16 -1.93
N LYS A 160 11.07 -13.03 -0.61
CA LYS A 160 10.00 -13.72 0.11
C LYS A 160 8.61 -13.31 -0.37
N MET A 161 8.37 -12.01 -0.59
CA MET A 161 7.12 -11.52 -1.14
C MET A 161 6.89 -12.04 -2.57
N ALA A 162 7.90 -12.01 -3.43
CA ALA A 162 7.81 -12.56 -4.79
C ALA A 162 7.42 -14.05 -4.78
N ARG A 163 7.96 -14.84 -3.85
CA ARG A 163 7.65 -16.27 -3.74
C ARG A 163 6.18 -16.55 -3.48
N VAL A 164 5.52 -15.76 -2.67
CA VAL A 164 4.07 -15.89 -2.40
C VAL A 164 3.21 -15.19 -3.45
N MET A 165 3.82 -14.37 -4.33
CA MET A 165 3.17 -13.69 -5.45
C MET A 165 3.47 -14.37 -6.81
N GLY A 166 3.49 -15.70 -6.85
CA GLY A 166 3.56 -16.45 -8.09
C GLY A 166 4.96 -16.83 -8.58
N TYR A 167 6.02 -16.45 -7.86
CA TYR A 167 7.42 -16.75 -8.19
C TYR A 167 8.08 -17.65 -7.13
N PRO A 168 7.61 -18.92 -6.91
CA PRO A 168 8.01 -19.74 -5.77
C PRO A 168 9.50 -20.08 -5.73
N GLN A 169 10.20 -19.97 -6.87
CA GLN A 169 11.64 -20.22 -6.98
C GLN A 169 12.46 -18.91 -7.09
N SER A 170 11.83 -17.76 -6.80
CA SER A 170 12.52 -16.47 -6.87
C SER A 170 13.77 -16.46 -5.99
N ASN A 171 14.85 -15.91 -6.55
CA ASN A 171 16.09 -15.53 -5.89
C ASN A 171 16.54 -14.11 -6.27
N ASN A 172 15.65 -13.35 -6.90
CA ASN A 172 15.88 -11.99 -7.39
C ASN A 172 14.80 -11.04 -6.83
N PRO A 173 15.17 -9.96 -6.13
CA PRO A 173 14.21 -9.00 -5.58
C PRO A 173 13.35 -8.31 -6.67
N GLN A 174 13.86 -8.22 -7.92
CA GLN A 174 13.13 -7.67 -9.06
C GLN A 174 11.85 -8.45 -9.39
N ASP A 175 11.77 -9.74 -9.05
CA ASP A 175 10.59 -10.57 -9.29
C ASP A 175 9.36 -10.05 -8.51
N PHE A 176 9.57 -9.41 -7.37
CA PHE A 176 8.47 -8.74 -6.64
C PHE A 176 7.87 -7.59 -7.46
N VAL A 177 8.70 -6.72 -8.04
CA VAL A 177 8.22 -5.61 -8.87
C VAL A 177 7.49 -6.14 -10.09
N THR A 178 7.98 -7.23 -10.67
CA THR A 178 7.31 -7.90 -11.80
C THR A 178 5.94 -8.43 -11.38
N ALA A 179 5.86 -9.19 -10.29
CA ALA A 179 4.61 -9.72 -9.75
C ALA A 179 3.59 -8.63 -9.41
N LEU A 180 4.06 -7.50 -8.84
CA LEU A 180 3.22 -6.35 -8.54
C LEU A 180 2.58 -5.75 -9.81
N VAL A 181 3.38 -5.56 -10.86
CA VAL A 181 2.87 -5.04 -12.14
C VAL A 181 1.91 -6.02 -12.82
N GLU A 182 2.17 -7.31 -12.73
CA GLU A 182 1.26 -8.35 -13.22
C GLU A 182 -0.08 -8.33 -12.49
N LEU A 183 -0.07 -8.19 -11.17
CA LEU A 183 -1.28 -8.06 -10.37
C LEU A 183 -2.07 -6.79 -10.72
N GLN A 184 -1.38 -5.65 -10.92
CA GLN A 184 -2.02 -4.41 -11.39
C GLN A 184 -2.72 -4.60 -12.74
N LYS A 185 -2.06 -5.28 -13.68
CA LYS A 185 -2.66 -5.61 -14.98
C LYS A 185 -3.88 -6.53 -14.84
N ALA A 186 -3.77 -7.56 -14.02
CA ALA A 186 -4.86 -8.51 -13.77
C ALA A 186 -6.10 -7.86 -13.14
N CYS A 187 -5.90 -6.78 -12.38
CA CYS A 187 -6.99 -6.00 -11.76
C CYS A 187 -7.41 -4.77 -12.60
N GLY A 188 -6.83 -4.53 -13.77
CA GLY A 188 -7.20 -3.43 -14.68
C GLY A 188 -6.82 -2.03 -14.14
N VAL A 189 -5.76 -1.92 -13.33
CA VAL A 189 -5.33 -0.67 -12.70
C VAL A 189 -3.90 -0.24 -13.05
N ALA A 190 -3.23 -0.95 -13.97
CA ALA A 190 -1.86 -0.68 -14.36
C ALA A 190 -1.67 0.65 -15.09
N ASP A 191 -2.74 1.18 -15.70
CA ASP A 191 -2.70 2.39 -16.53
C ASP A 191 -3.08 3.68 -15.77
N LEU A 192 -3.27 3.60 -14.45
CA LEU A 192 -3.53 4.79 -13.62
C LEU A 192 -2.34 5.75 -13.69
N LYS A 193 -2.63 7.05 -13.82
CA LYS A 193 -1.63 8.11 -14.01
C LYS A 193 -1.86 9.27 -13.04
N MET A 194 -0.78 9.91 -12.60
CA MET A 194 -0.87 11.14 -11.81
C MET A 194 -1.58 12.25 -12.61
N SER A 195 -1.30 12.38 -13.90
CA SER A 195 -1.90 13.39 -14.78
C SER A 195 -3.44 13.30 -14.87
N ASP A 196 -4.04 12.10 -14.71
CA ASP A 196 -5.49 11.92 -14.73
C ASP A 196 -6.18 12.56 -13.50
N TYR A 197 -5.42 12.87 -12.46
CA TYR A 197 -5.90 13.51 -11.23
C TYR A 197 -5.48 14.98 -11.11
N GLY A 198 -4.89 15.54 -12.16
CA GLY A 198 -4.52 16.95 -12.22
C GLY A 198 -3.15 17.29 -11.64
N PHE A 199 -2.32 16.30 -11.34
CA PHE A 199 -0.94 16.54 -10.89
C PHE A 199 -0.10 17.15 -12.00
N GLU A 200 0.83 18.02 -11.59
CA GLU A 200 1.89 18.53 -12.45
C GLU A 200 3.26 18.02 -11.99
N LYS A 201 4.16 17.78 -12.93
CA LYS A 201 5.51 17.28 -12.62
C LYS A 201 6.30 18.24 -11.71
N SER A 202 6.01 19.53 -11.78
CA SER A 202 6.59 20.58 -10.93
C SER A 202 6.26 20.44 -9.44
N GLU A 203 5.20 19.68 -9.09
CA GLU A 203 4.77 19.48 -7.71
C GLU A 203 5.57 18.41 -6.95
N CYS A 204 6.36 17.55 -7.64
CA CYS A 204 6.99 16.38 -7.06
C CYS A 204 7.83 16.70 -5.80
N MET A 205 8.62 17.77 -5.82
CA MET A 205 9.39 18.19 -4.64
C MET A 205 8.50 18.73 -3.52
N THR A 206 7.44 19.44 -3.84
CA THR A 206 6.47 19.93 -2.86
C THR A 206 5.77 18.77 -2.17
N LEU A 207 5.32 17.77 -2.93
CA LEU A 207 4.71 16.54 -2.39
C LEU A 207 5.70 15.75 -1.51
N ALA A 208 6.97 15.66 -1.91
CA ALA A 208 8.00 14.97 -1.11
C ALA A 208 8.19 15.63 0.28
N LYS A 209 8.30 16.95 0.31
CA LYS A 209 8.39 17.70 1.57
C LYS A 209 7.10 17.61 2.40
N ALA A 210 5.94 17.70 1.76
CA ALA A 210 4.64 17.54 2.43
C ALA A 210 4.51 16.15 3.06
N ALA A 211 4.86 15.09 2.34
CA ALA A 211 4.85 13.72 2.84
C ALA A 211 5.69 13.57 4.12
N ARG A 212 6.92 14.09 4.11
CA ARG A 212 7.78 14.05 5.30
C ARG A 212 7.22 14.86 6.46
N ASN A 213 6.67 16.04 6.20
CA ASN A 213 6.10 16.89 7.24
C ASN A 213 4.84 16.30 7.87
N LEU A 214 3.99 15.66 7.07
CA LEU A 214 2.73 15.08 7.54
C LEU A 214 2.94 13.82 8.40
N GLN A 215 3.84 12.94 8.01
CA GLN A 215 4.06 11.66 8.67
C GLN A 215 5.55 11.24 8.67
N GLY A 216 6.43 12.14 9.04
CA GLY A 216 7.88 11.89 9.08
C GLY A 216 8.30 10.70 9.93
N GLY A 217 7.51 10.31 10.93
CA GLY A 217 7.75 9.12 11.74
C GLY A 217 7.75 7.81 10.94
N LEU A 218 7.01 7.74 9.84
CA LEU A 218 6.98 6.55 8.98
C LEU A 218 8.31 6.34 8.23
N TYR A 219 9.05 7.42 7.97
CA TYR A 219 10.37 7.34 7.33
C TYR A 219 11.42 6.67 8.20
N ALA A 220 11.28 6.73 9.53
CA ALA A 220 12.16 6.02 10.46
C ALA A 220 12.02 4.50 10.37
N ALA A 221 10.90 4.01 9.84
CA ALA A 221 10.66 2.59 9.60
C ALA A 221 11.15 2.10 8.22
N ASN A 222 11.61 3.01 7.34
CA ASN A 222 12.15 2.63 6.04
C ASN A 222 13.37 1.71 6.16
N PRO A 223 13.59 0.78 5.23
CA PRO A 223 14.75 -0.12 5.25
C PRO A 223 16.09 0.59 5.02
N CYS A 224 16.08 1.80 4.47
CA CYS A 224 17.25 2.69 4.37
C CYS A 224 16.82 4.15 4.45
N GLU A 225 17.76 5.04 4.68
CA GLU A 225 17.53 6.49 4.61
C GLU A 225 17.02 6.89 3.22
N THR A 226 16.05 7.78 3.20
CA THR A 226 15.47 8.37 2.00
C THR A 226 15.42 9.89 2.16
N SER A 227 16.04 10.63 1.26
CA SER A 227 15.99 12.09 1.23
C SER A 227 14.70 12.59 0.58
N ASP A 228 14.44 13.90 0.64
CA ASP A 228 13.33 14.52 -0.08
C ASP A 228 13.54 14.42 -1.60
N GLU A 229 14.80 14.47 -2.06
CA GLU A 229 15.19 14.27 -3.44
C GLU A 229 14.92 12.84 -3.92
N ASP A 230 15.18 11.82 -3.10
CA ASP A 230 14.85 10.43 -3.38
C ASP A 230 13.33 10.26 -3.58
N ILE A 231 12.54 10.84 -2.67
CA ILE A 231 11.07 10.79 -2.72
C ILE A 231 10.52 11.56 -3.93
N ALA A 232 11.04 12.75 -4.20
CA ALA A 232 10.67 13.52 -5.39
C ALA A 232 10.99 12.73 -6.67
N GLY A 233 12.15 12.06 -6.72
CA GLY A 233 12.54 11.18 -7.82
C GLY A 233 11.59 9.97 -8.01
N ILE A 234 11.03 9.41 -6.94
CA ILE A 234 9.99 8.37 -7.05
C ILE A 234 8.72 8.96 -7.68
N PHE A 235 8.25 10.13 -7.24
CA PHE A 235 7.10 10.81 -7.84
C PHE A 235 7.35 11.13 -9.32
N GLU A 236 8.52 11.66 -9.68
CA GLU A 236 8.88 12.00 -11.06
C GLU A 236 8.86 10.76 -11.98
N ARG A 237 9.36 9.61 -11.54
CA ARG A 237 9.32 8.36 -12.29
C ARG A 237 7.91 7.75 -12.36
N SER A 238 7.09 7.99 -11.34
CA SER A 238 5.67 7.58 -11.31
C SER A 238 4.78 8.48 -12.17
N PHE A 239 5.26 9.65 -12.55
CA PHE A 239 4.51 10.59 -13.38
C PHE A 239 4.38 10.08 -14.81
N ARG A 240 3.16 9.86 -15.23
CA ARG A 240 2.76 9.40 -16.58
C ARG A 240 1.64 10.26 -17.12
#